data_ec0de078582f3f881a02e6ed35ca1d11
#
_entry.id   ec0de078582f3f881a02e6ed35ca1d11
#
_cell.length_a   1.000
_cell.length_b   1.000
_cell.length_c   1.000
_cell.angle_alpha   90.00
_cell.angle_beta   90.00
_cell.angle_gamma   90.00
#
_symmetry.space_group_name_H-M   'P 1'
#
loop_
_entity.id
_entity.type
_entity.pdbx_description
1 polymer ?
#
loop_
_entity_poly.entity_id
_entity_poly.type
_entity_poly.pdbx_seq_one_letter_code
_entity_poly.pdbx_strand_id
1 'polypeptide(L)'
;MDLKVDALRAKFQAEKLEAIATLEVYVKNAVGIGEHPQIIEEMAKLIDKVAEVNGALEALDEVFIQDGDDTTNVAQDGSVNS
;
A
#
# COMPACT_ATOMS: atom_id res chain seq x y z
N MET A 1 12.97 17.30 6.86
CA MET A 1 11.78 16.95 6.10
C MET A 1 12.04 17.19 4.63
N ASP A 2 11.62 16.26 3.82
CA ASP A 2 11.88 16.35 2.39
C ASP A 2 10.55 16.25 1.65
N LEU A 3 10.22 17.30 0.94
CA LEU A 3 8.94 17.33 0.24
C LEU A 3 8.82 16.24 -0.82
N LYS A 4 9.94 15.85 -1.40
CA LYS A 4 9.88 14.80 -2.40
C LYS A 4 9.51 13.46 -1.74
N VAL A 5 10.03 13.20 -0.58
CA VAL A 5 9.69 11.99 0.14
C VAL A 5 8.24 12.02 0.58
N ASP A 6 7.79 13.18 1.06
CA ASP A 6 6.39 13.33 1.44
C ASP A 6 5.47 13.10 0.25
N ALA A 7 5.86 13.61 -0.90
CA ALA A 7 5.04 13.45 -2.10
C ALA A 7 5.00 11.99 -2.54
N LEU A 8 6.12 11.29 -2.43
CA LEU A 8 6.13 9.87 -2.74
C LEU A 8 5.19 9.11 -1.84
N ARG A 9 5.25 9.39 -0.55
CA ARG A 9 4.39 8.71 0.41
C ARG A 9 2.92 8.97 0.09
N ALA A 10 2.59 10.23 -0.18
CA ALA A 10 1.23 10.58 -0.50
C ALA A 10 0.76 9.89 -1.77
N LYS A 11 1.64 9.77 -2.75
CA LYS A 11 1.30 9.09 -3.98
C LYS A 11 0.95 7.64 -3.72
N PHE A 12 1.80 6.94 -2.96
CA PHE A 12 1.53 5.54 -2.68
C PHE A 12 0.27 5.37 -1.85
N GLN A 13 0.07 6.25 -0.87
CA GLN A 13 -1.14 6.15 -0.07
C GLN A 13 -2.38 6.38 -0.91
N ALA A 14 -2.32 7.30 -1.86
CA ALA A 14 -3.45 7.55 -2.73
C ALA A 14 -3.73 6.34 -3.61
N GLU A 15 -2.68 5.70 -4.13
CA GLU A 15 -2.88 4.52 -4.95
C GLU A 15 -3.52 3.39 -4.16
N LYS A 16 -3.09 3.26 -2.91
CA LYS A 16 -3.68 2.23 -2.06
C LYS A 16 -5.16 2.49 -1.82
N LEU A 17 -5.50 3.72 -1.47
CA LEU A 17 -6.89 4.07 -1.22
C LEU A 17 -7.74 3.90 -2.46
N GLU A 18 -7.19 4.24 -3.60
CA GLU A 18 -7.91 4.08 -4.85
C GLU A 18 -8.23 2.61 -5.10
N ALA A 19 -7.25 1.74 -4.88
CA ALA A 19 -7.47 0.32 -5.09
C ALA A 19 -8.52 -0.22 -4.13
N ILE A 20 -8.46 0.22 -2.87
CA ILE A 20 -9.43 -0.25 -1.89
C ILE A 20 -10.83 0.25 -2.22
N ALA A 21 -10.93 1.51 -2.63
CA ALA A 21 -12.22 2.07 -2.99
C ALA A 21 -12.83 1.31 -4.16
N THR A 22 -12.00 0.96 -5.13
CA THR A 22 -12.50 0.19 -6.28
C THR A 22 -12.94 -1.20 -5.85
N LEU A 23 -12.18 -1.83 -4.97
CA LEU A 23 -12.58 -3.12 -4.43
C LEU A 23 -13.95 -3.04 -3.76
N GLU A 24 -14.18 -1.97 -3.01
CA GLU A 24 -15.46 -1.81 -2.34
C GLU A 24 -16.60 -1.70 -3.33
N VAL A 25 -16.36 -1.04 -4.44
CA VAL A 25 -17.38 -0.96 -5.48
C VAL A 25 -17.73 -2.35 -5.98
N TYR A 26 -16.72 -3.15 -6.27
CA TYR A 26 -16.98 -4.50 -6.75
C TYR A 26 -17.76 -5.32 -5.72
N VAL A 27 -17.39 -5.19 -4.46
CA VAL A 27 -18.04 -5.97 -3.43
C VAL A 27 -19.49 -5.53 -3.24
N LYS A 28 -19.71 -4.21 -3.19
CA LYS A 28 -21.04 -3.71 -2.88
C LYS A 28 -21.98 -3.74 -4.05
N ASN A 29 -21.46 -3.62 -5.25
CA ASN A 29 -22.29 -3.59 -6.44
C ASN A 29 -22.10 -4.80 -7.29
N ALA A 30 -21.94 -5.93 -6.65
CA ALA A 30 -21.70 -7.18 -7.37
C ALA A 30 -22.83 -7.50 -8.34
N VAL A 31 -24.03 -7.08 -8.00
CA VAL A 31 -25.17 -7.36 -8.86
C VAL A 31 -24.98 -6.72 -10.22
N GLY A 32 -24.49 -5.50 -10.24
CA GLY A 32 -24.33 -4.78 -11.48
C GLY A 32 -23.23 -5.29 -12.36
N ILE A 33 -22.25 -5.94 -11.78
CA ILE A 33 -21.14 -6.45 -12.54
C ILE A 33 -20.97 -7.94 -12.39
N GLY A 34 -21.93 -8.57 -11.78
CA GLY A 34 -21.81 -9.96 -11.41
C GLY A 34 -21.73 -10.92 -12.56
N GLU A 35 -22.06 -10.47 -13.74
CA GLU A 35 -22.03 -11.37 -14.86
C GLU A 35 -20.69 -11.43 -15.55
N HIS A 36 -19.76 -10.61 -15.09
CA HIS A 36 -18.43 -10.62 -15.68
C HIS A 36 -17.61 -11.73 -15.09
N PRO A 37 -17.19 -12.67 -15.89
CA PRO A 37 -16.33 -13.73 -15.34
C PRO A 37 -15.01 -13.21 -14.87
N GLN A 38 -14.61 -12.01 -15.28
CA GLN A 38 -13.34 -11.45 -14.88
C GLN A 38 -13.38 -10.70 -13.58
N ILE A 39 -14.51 -10.65 -12.90
CA ILE A 39 -14.59 -9.84 -11.72
C ILE A 39 -13.60 -10.32 -10.65
N ILE A 40 -13.45 -11.63 -10.52
CA ILE A 40 -12.52 -12.16 -9.53
C ILE A 40 -11.09 -11.81 -9.92
N GLU A 41 -10.78 -11.89 -11.20
CA GLU A 41 -9.45 -11.53 -11.64
C GLU A 41 -9.16 -10.06 -11.42
N GLU A 42 -10.15 -9.21 -11.65
CA GLU A 42 -9.97 -7.80 -11.42
C GLU A 42 -9.75 -7.49 -9.95
N MET A 43 -10.52 -8.16 -9.09
CA MET A 43 -10.33 -7.97 -7.66
C MET A 43 -8.97 -8.46 -7.22
N ALA A 44 -8.50 -9.56 -7.80
CA ALA A 44 -7.18 -10.06 -7.46
C ALA A 44 -6.10 -9.06 -7.83
N LYS A 45 -6.24 -8.40 -8.97
CA LYS A 45 -5.27 -7.38 -9.35
C LYS A 45 -5.26 -6.23 -8.38
N LEU A 46 -6.43 -5.85 -7.87
CA LEU A 46 -6.50 -4.76 -6.92
C LEU A 46 -5.86 -5.14 -5.59
N ILE A 47 -6.05 -6.37 -5.16
CA ILE A 47 -5.38 -6.86 -3.96
C ILE A 47 -3.88 -6.87 -4.16
N ASP A 48 -3.42 -7.31 -5.33
CA ASP A 48 -2.00 -7.28 -5.63
C ASP A 48 -1.47 -5.86 -5.57
N LYS A 49 -2.25 -4.91 -6.06
CA LYS A 49 -1.84 -3.51 -6.01
C LYS A 49 -1.68 -3.03 -4.58
N VAL A 50 -2.63 -3.39 -3.72
CA VAL A 50 -2.53 -3.00 -2.32
C VAL A 50 -1.27 -3.60 -1.69
N ALA A 51 -0.99 -4.86 -1.99
CA ALA A 51 0.20 -5.51 -1.45
C ALA A 51 1.46 -4.82 -1.94
N GLU A 52 1.49 -4.49 -3.22
CA GLU A 52 2.63 -3.81 -3.80
C GLU A 52 2.86 -2.46 -3.14
N VAL A 53 1.78 -1.71 -2.96
CA VAL A 53 1.90 -0.38 -2.39
C VAL A 53 2.31 -0.45 -0.92
N ASN A 54 1.76 -1.41 -0.18
CA ASN A 54 2.18 -1.58 1.21
C ASN A 54 3.68 -1.86 1.27
N GLY A 55 4.18 -2.69 0.38
CA GLY A 55 5.60 -2.95 0.32
C GLY A 55 6.40 -1.70 -0.02
N ALA A 56 5.87 -0.89 -0.93
CA ALA A 56 6.55 0.35 -1.30
C ALA A 56 6.61 1.31 -0.12
N LEU A 57 5.53 1.40 0.65
CA LEU A 57 5.52 2.28 1.80
C LEU A 57 6.51 1.81 2.86
N GLU A 58 6.60 0.51 3.06
CA GLU A 58 7.59 -0.03 3.98
C GLU A 58 9.01 0.29 3.50
N ALA A 59 9.24 0.11 2.22
CA ALA A 59 10.57 0.37 1.67
C ALA A 59 10.92 1.85 1.80
N LEU A 60 9.93 2.70 1.58
CA LEU A 60 10.16 4.13 1.71
C LEU A 60 10.61 4.47 3.12
N ASP A 61 9.96 3.88 4.10
CA ASP A 61 10.34 4.12 5.48
C ASP A 61 11.73 3.58 5.77
N GLU A 62 12.04 2.40 5.26
CA GLU A 62 13.36 1.84 5.48
C GLU A 62 14.45 2.73 4.93
N VAL A 63 14.23 3.24 3.73
CA VAL A 63 15.27 3.99 3.05
C VAL A 63 15.45 5.37 3.65
N PHE A 64 14.36 6.03 4.01
CA PHE A 64 14.44 7.44 4.34
C PHE A 64 14.30 7.74 5.81
N ILE A 65 13.54 6.97 6.54
CA ILE A 65 13.38 7.28 7.95
C ILE A 65 14.62 6.97 8.74
N GLN A 66 15.32 5.93 8.34
CA GLN A 66 16.55 5.58 9.03
C GLN A 66 17.52 6.72 9.12
N ASP A 67 17.57 7.50 8.07
CA ASP A 67 18.51 8.59 8.03
C ASP A 67 18.23 9.59 9.11
N GLY A 68 16.98 9.85 9.35
CA GLY A 68 16.66 10.90 10.26
C GLY A 68 16.54 10.43 11.67
N ASP A 69 16.33 9.16 11.85
CA ASP A 69 16.00 8.69 13.15
C ASP A 69 16.69 7.41 13.45
N ASP A 70 17.90 7.50 13.68
CA ASP A 70 18.65 6.32 13.92
C ASP A 70 18.35 5.70 15.22
N THR A 71 17.53 6.25 15.95
CA THR A 71 17.28 5.67 17.20
C THR A 71 16.51 4.44 17.10
N THR A 72 16.06 4.25 16.33
CA THR A 72 15.26 3.12 16.44
C THR A 72 15.70 1.93 15.82
N ASN A 73 16.12 2.25 16.13
CA ASN A 73 16.09 1.28 16.00
C ASN A 73 15.99 0.40 16.00
N VAL A 74 16.28 0.31 16.06
CA VAL A 74 16.11 -0.50 16.23
C VAL A 74 15.67 -1.31 16.16
N ALA A 75 15.80 -1.25 16.31
CA ALA A 75 15.28 -2.03 16.46
C ALA A 75 14.80 -2.71 16.12
N GLN A 76 14.93 -2.65 16.05
CA GLN A 76 14.49 -3.22 15.98
C GLN A 76 14.38 -3.97 15.66
N ASP A 77 14.81 -4.07 15.76
CA ASP A 77 14.83 -4.72 15.78
C ASP A 77 14.58 -5.38 15.60
N GLY A 78 14.90 -5.44 15.54
CA GLY A 78 14.77 -5.87 15.69
C GLY A 78 14.42 -6.42 15.41
N SER A 79 14.60 -6.37 15.46
CA SER A 79 14.37 -6.66 15.54
C SER A 79 13.94 -7.11 15.29
N VAL A 80 14.17 -7.08 15.27
CA VAL A 80 13.86 -7.35 15.35
C VAL A 80 13.51 -7.94 15.11
N ASN A 81 13.67 -8.11 15.16
CA ASN A 81 13.44 -8.50 15.23
C ASN A 81 13.12 -8.85 15.06
N SER A 82 13.34 -8.85 15.11
CA SER A 82 13.13 -9.05 15.23
C SER A 82 13.05 -9.22 15.08
#